data_49128c9c92b62f8dd6e52a7ee82d6dc8
#
_entry.id   49128c9c92b62f8dd6e52a7ee82d6dc8
#
_cell.length_a   1.000
_cell.length_b   1.000
_cell.length_c   1.000
_cell.angle_alpha   90.00
_cell.angle_beta   90.00
_cell.angle_gamma   90.00
#
_symmetry.space_group_name_H-M   'P 1'
#
loop_
_entity.id
_entity.type
_entity.pdbx_description
1 polymer ?
#
loop_
_entity_poly.entity_id
_entity_poly.type
_entity_poly.pdbx_seq_one_letter_code
_entity_poly.pdbx_strand_id
1 'polypeptide(L)'
;MQNLRKRTYKQHGFTLIELMVAVSIFFFVIAAIYESFLSQQHVSFIQAQVSDMQQNARLAMGFLSKEIRMAGFGMPATEVNGFSNAITPAIDNNANGGNNVLIGTDQISIVTGYQQGSTLQSAASFDSTTITLVGNANLFNTTTKSFLYIDGVGLIDNYQVTGIAGNVLTVSPPLRRVYPAGASVLLVKAITYSVNDAMFLTRDENTGGGAQPLVPNIEDLQFAYQLNDGSWSNAPAVPGNIRAVRINVLARTSRQDPQWAGLGIRPANENHAAATVKDGYRRRLLTSVVAVRNLGL
;
A
#
# COMPACT_ATOMS: atom_id res chain seq x y z
N MET A 1 85.75 -29.58 26.36
CA MET A 1 85.19 -28.24 26.53
C MET A 1 84.99 -27.59 25.19
N GLN A 2 83.72 -27.55 24.70
CA GLN A 2 83.43 -26.94 23.43
C GLN A 2 83.01 -25.49 23.65
N ASN A 3 83.78 -24.57 23.08
CA ASN A 3 83.52 -23.15 23.10
C ASN A 3 82.37 -22.81 22.12
N LEU A 4 81.17 -22.54 22.63
CA LEU A 4 80.05 -22.01 21.87
C LEU A 4 80.29 -20.51 21.58
N ARG A 5 80.71 -20.19 20.34
CA ARG A 5 80.78 -18.80 19.84
C ARG A 5 79.36 -18.23 19.73
N LYS A 6 78.96 -17.31 20.61
CA LYS A 6 77.76 -16.48 20.46
C LYS A 6 77.94 -15.59 19.22
N ARG A 7 77.16 -15.84 18.19
CA ARG A 7 77.00 -14.92 17.04
C ARG A 7 76.23 -13.68 17.54
N THR A 8 76.90 -12.60 17.74
CA THR A 8 76.27 -11.30 17.95
C THR A 8 75.75 -10.78 16.57
N TYR A 9 74.45 -10.76 16.37
CA TYR A 9 73.83 -10.08 15.22
C TYR A 9 74.01 -8.58 15.48
N LYS A 10 74.67 -7.85 14.56
CA LYS A 10 74.71 -6.39 14.56
C LYS A 10 73.30 -5.91 14.19
N GLN A 11 72.60 -5.29 15.12
CA GLN A 11 71.39 -4.56 14.85
C GLN A 11 71.74 -3.28 14.09
N HIS A 12 71.37 -3.23 12.79
CA HIS A 12 71.42 -1.98 12.02
C HIS A 12 70.18 -1.15 12.37
N GLY A 13 70.36 0.03 12.86
CA GLY A 13 69.27 1.02 13.11
C GLY A 13 68.75 1.54 11.75
N PHE A 14 67.48 1.86 11.67
CA PHE A 14 66.87 2.47 10.50
C PHE A 14 67.43 3.85 10.24
N THR A 15 67.62 4.19 8.98
CA THR A 15 67.99 5.55 8.57
C THR A 15 66.74 6.47 8.53
N LEU A 16 66.96 7.75 8.72
CA LEU A 16 65.87 8.75 8.66
C LEU A 16 65.17 8.75 7.28
N ILE A 17 65.89 8.50 6.21
CA ILE A 17 65.34 8.39 4.86
C ILE A 17 64.45 7.16 4.67
N GLU A 18 64.81 6.01 5.25
CA GLU A 18 63.98 4.81 5.23
C GLU A 18 62.65 5.03 5.94
N LEU A 19 62.71 5.75 7.10
CA LEU A 19 61.50 6.10 7.83
C LEU A 19 60.61 7.04 7.02
N MET A 20 61.16 8.08 6.37
CA MET A 20 60.41 9.00 5.54
C MET A 20 59.73 8.30 4.35
N VAL A 21 60.44 7.41 3.69
CA VAL A 21 59.89 6.62 2.55
C VAL A 21 58.78 5.70 3.05
N ALA A 22 58.99 4.98 4.17
CA ALA A 22 57.96 4.10 4.73
C ALA A 22 56.70 4.83 5.12
N VAL A 23 56.82 6.03 5.78
CA VAL A 23 55.68 6.87 6.16
C VAL A 23 54.95 7.39 4.90
N SER A 24 55.68 7.80 3.86
CA SER A 24 55.07 8.25 2.59
C SER A 24 54.25 7.15 1.95
N ILE A 25 54.79 5.95 1.82
CA ILE A 25 54.06 4.78 1.26
C ILE A 25 52.83 4.46 2.12
N PHE A 26 52.97 4.51 3.45
CA PHE A 26 51.87 4.26 4.36
C PHE A 26 50.70 5.22 4.18
N PHE A 27 50.99 6.53 3.97
CA PHE A 27 49.94 7.52 3.64
C PHE A 27 49.20 7.19 2.33
N PHE A 28 49.88 6.78 1.27
CA PHE A 28 49.25 6.37 0.04
C PHE A 28 48.36 5.15 0.21
N VAL A 29 48.81 4.15 0.97
CA VAL A 29 48.03 2.96 1.28
C VAL A 29 46.76 3.30 2.09
N ILE A 30 46.88 4.15 3.12
CA ILE A 30 45.72 4.60 3.90
C ILE A 30 44.75 5.38 3.03
N ALA A 31 45.22 6.28 2.16
CA ALA A 31 44.34 7.05 1.26
C ALA A 31 43.55 6.10 0.34
N ALA A 32 44.21 5.09 -0.25
CA ALA A 32 43.55 4.10 -1.11
C ALA A 32 42.52 3.26 -0.36
N ILE A 33 42.82 2.82 0.87
CA ILE A 33 41.90 2.09 1.73
C ILE A 33 40.69 2.97 2.09
N TYR A 34 40.92 4.25 2.41
CA TYR A 34 39.86 5.19 2.75
C TYR A 34 38.91 5.43 1.59
N GLU A 35 39.41 5.65 0.38
CA GLU A 35 38.58 5.78 -0.83
C GLU A 35 37.77 4.51 -1.10
N SER A 36 38.38 3.33 -0.95
CA SER A 36 37.67 2.05 -1.07
C SER A 36 36.54 1.92 -0.05
N PHE A 37 36.80 2.31 1.20
CA PHE A 37 35.79 2.30 2.27
C PHE A 37 34.62 3.24 1.99
N LEU A 38 34.86 4.48 1.53
CA LEU A 38 33.82 5.44 1.15
C LEU A 38 32.98 4.90 0.00
N SER A 39 33.61 4.30 -1.01
CA SER A 39 32.90 3.68 -2.14
C SER A 39 32.01 2.53 -1.69
N GLN A 40 32.51 1.64 -0.81
CA GLN A 40 31.71 0.54 -0.27
C GLN A 40 30.52 1.03 0.58
N GLN A 41 30.72 2.07 1.41
CA GLN A 41 29.63 2.68 2.17
C GLN A 41 28.55 3.25 1.24
N HIS A 42 28.95 3.95 0.19
CA HIS A 42 28.01 4.49 -0.78
C HIS A 42 27.20 3.38 -1.45
N VAL A 43 27.84 2.32 -1.95
CA VAL A 43 27.17 1.17 -2.56
C VAL A 43 26.20 0.51 -1.59
N SER A 44 26.62 0.26 -0.36
CA SER A 44 25.76 -0.34 0.69
C SER A 44 24.53 0.53 0.97
N PHE A 45 24.70 1.85 1.08
CA PHE A 45 23.60 2.78 1.27
C PHE A 45 22.59 2.77 0.11
N ILE A 46 23.07 2.77 -1.13
CA ILE A 46 22.21 2.68 -2.31
C ILE A 46 21.47 1.35 -2.37
N GLN A 47 22.14 0.23 -2.06
CA GLN A 47 21.52 -1.09 -2.02
C GLN A 47 20.39 -1.14 -0.99
N ALA A 48 20.57 -0.56 0.20
CA ALA A 48 19.52 -0.45 1.21
C ALA A 48 18.32 0.34 0.69
N GLN A 49 18.52 1.52 0.09
CA GLN A 49 17.44 2.33 -0.47
C GLN A 49 16.68 1.61 -1.60
N VAL A 50 17.40 0.87 -2.47
CA VAL A 50 16.77 0.09 -3.55
C VAL A 50 15.95 -1.06 -2.97
N SER A 51 16.45 -1.72 -1.92
CA SER A 51 15.69 -2.76 -1.20
C SER A 51 14.41 -2.22 -0.60
N ASP A 52 14.48 -1.09 0.11
CA ASP A 52 13.33 -0.41 0.71
C ASP A 52 12.30 0.01 -0.36
N MET A 53 12.75 0.60 -1.46
CA MET A 53 11.91 0.96 -2.59
C MET A 53 11.15 -0.26 -3.15
N GLN A 54 11.85 -1.39 -3.34
CA GLN A 54 11.23 -2.62 -3.83
C GLN A 54 10.22 -3.20 -2.83
N GLN A 55 10.53 -3.14 -1.55
CA GLN A 55 9.62 -3.57 -0.49
C GLN A 55 8.37 -2.70 -0.45
N ASN A 56 8.52 -1.38 -0.50
CA ASN A 56 7.42 -0.42 -0.54
C ASN A 56 6.50 -0.65 -1.74
N ALA A 57 7.08 -0.85 -2.94
CA ALA A 57 6.30 -1.15 -4.13
C ALA A 57 5.47 -2.44 -3.97
N ARG A 58 6.05 -3.50 -3.38
CA ARG A 58 5.34 -4.77 -3.12
C ARG A 58 4.25 -4.62 -2.05
N LEU A 59 4.51 -3.88 -0.99
CA LEU A 59 3.53 -3.61 0.07
C LEU A 59 2.33 -2.85 -0.49
N ALA A 60 2.57 -1.77 -1.24
CA ALA A 60 1.52 -0.99 -1.89
C ALA A 60 0.67 -1.87 -2.83
N MET A 61 1.33 -2.65 -3.70
CA MET A 61 0.66 -3.58 -4.60
C MET A 61 -0.14 -4.64 -3.83
N GLY A 62 0.38 -5.13 -2.72
CA GLY A 62 -0.29 -6.12 -1.86
C GLY A 62 -1.59 -5.59 -1.25
N PHE A 63 -1.55 -4.38 -0.68
CA PHE A 63 -2.75 -3.73 -0.14
C PHE A 63 -3.82 -3.53 -1.22
N LEU A 64 -3.46 -2.89 -2.33
CA LEU A 64 -4.39 -2.59 -3.42
C LEU A 64 -4.97 -3.86 -4.04
N SER A 65 -4.13 -4.86 -4.33
CA SER A 65 -4.59 -6.11 -4.93
C SER A 65 -5.55 -6.89 -4.04
N LYS A 66 -5.32 -6.89 -2.73
CA LYS A 66 -6.21 -7.54 -1.76
C LYS A 66 -7.58 -6.89 -1.75
N GLU A 67 -7.63 -5.56 -1.63
CA GLU A 67 -8.87 -4.82 -1.54
C GLU A 67 -9.67 -4.87 -2.84
N ILE A 68 -9.02 -4.68 -4.00
CA ILE A 68 -9.69 -4.75 -5.31
C ILE A 68 -10.27 -6.14 -5.54
N ARG A 69 -9.58 -7.21 -5.13
CA ARG A 69 -10.10 -8.59 -5.25
C ARG A 69 -11.38 -8.82 -4.43
N MET A 70 -11.50 -8.12 -3.30
CA MET A 70 -12.65 -8.22 -2.40
C MET A 70 -13.76 -7.22 -2.75
N ALA A 71 -13.52 -6.30 -3.69
CA ALA A 71 -14.50 -5.30 -4.08
C ALA A 71 -15.87 -5.93 -4.41
N GLY A 72 -16.94 -5.28 -3.94
CA GLY A 72 -18.32 -5.74 -4.11
C GLY A 72 -18.76 -6.82 -3.12
N PHE A 73 -17.85 -7.40 -2.33
CA PHE A 73 -18.25 -8.37 -1.32
C PHE A 73 -19.09 -7.70 -0.24
N GLY A 74 -20.30 -8.19 -0.04
CA GLY A 74 -21.23 -7.65 0.94
C GLY A 74 -21.77 -6.25 0.60
N MET A 75 -21.60 -5.77 -0.62
CA MET A 75 -22.10 -4.45 -1.02
C MET A 75 -23.64 -4.42 -1.05
N PRO A 76 -24.28 -3.42 -0.40
CA PRO A 76 -25.74 -3.24 -0.48
C PRO A 76 -26.17 -2.73 -1.86
N ALA A 77 -27.47 -2.82 -2.13
CA ALA A 77 -28.08 -2.20 -3.31
C ALA A 77 -28.10 -0.65 -3.24
N THR A 78 -27.89 -0.11 -2.04
CA THR A 78 -27.79 1.32 -1.75
C THR A 78 -26.31 1.73 -1.64
N GLU A 79 -26.06 3.02 -1.65
CA GLU A 79 -24.70 3.54 -1.46
C GLU A 79 -24.17 3.31 -0.04
N VAL A 80 -22.86 3.14 0.05
CA VAL A 80 -22.10 3.08 1.31
C VAL A 80 -21.22 4.33 1.39
N ASN A 81 -21.50 5.23 2.34
CA ASN A 81 -20.75 6.47 2.53
C ASN A 81 -20.58 7.30 1.24
N GLY A 82 -21.64 7.37 0.40
CA GLY A 82 -21.63 8.11 -0.86
C GLY A 82 -21.10 7.32 -2.06
N PHE A 83 -20.75 6.03 -1.90
CA PHE A 83 -20.27 5.17 -2.99
C PHE A 83 -21.33 4.14 -3.38
N SER A 84 -21.81 4.22 -4.63
CA SER A 84 -22.86 3.35 -5.19
C SER A 84 -22.30 2.17 -6.01
N ASN A 85 -20.99 2.11 -6.20
CA ASN A 85 -20.35 1.05 -6.97
C ASN A 85 -19.27 0.34 -6.13
N ALA A 86 -19.07 -0.93 -6.42
CA ALA A 86 -18.03 -1.73 -5.76
C ALA A 86 -16.62 -1.18 -5.99
N ILE A 87 -16.40 -0.60 -7.16
CA ILE A 87 -15.22 0.16 -7.51
C ILE A 87 -15.67 1.49 -8.12
N THR A 88 -15.13 2.58 -7.60
CA THR A 88 -15.34 3.93 -8.13
C THR A 88 -13.98 4.52 -8.47
N PRO A 89 -13.66 4.71 -9.78
CA PRO A 89 -12.57 5.57 -10.21
C PRO A 89 -12.89 6.99 -9.76
N ALA A 90 -12.17 7.50 -8.74
CA ALA A 90 -12.53 8.77 -8.13
C ALA A 90 -11.82 9.95 -8.77
N ILE A 91 -10.54 9.76 -9.11
CA ILE A 91 -9.70 10.73 -9.82
C ILE A 91 -8.85 9.98 -10.84
N ASP A 92 -8.75 10.52 -12.04
CA ASP A 92 -7.83 10.09 -13.09
C ASP A 92 -6.84 11.24 -13.36
N ASN A 93 -5.54 10.98 -13.18
CA ASN A 93 -4.46 11.95 -13.30
C ASN A 93 -4.76 13.29 -12.61
N ASN A 94 -4.77 13.31 -11.29
CA ASN A 94 -5.09 14.50 -10.51
C ASN A 94 -4.45 15.77 -11.09
N ALA A 95 -5.26 16.63 -11.68
CA ALA A 95 -4.79 17.89 -12.28
C ALA A 95 -4.69 19.04 -11.26
N ASN A 96 -5.29 18.89 -10.08
CA ASN A 96 -5.48 19.95 -9.10
C ASN A 96 -4.62 19.70 -7.85
N GLY A 97 -3.64 20.54 -7.59
CA GLY A 97 -2.98 20.57 -6.29
C GLY A 97 -3.91 21.03 -5.15
N GLY A 98 -3.54 20.73 -3.91
CA GLY A 98 -4.22 21.24 -2.71
C GLY A 98 -5.36 20.38 -2.19
N ASN A 99 -5.69 19.25 -2.84
CA ASN A 99 -6.68 18.28 -2.35
C ASN A 99 -6.02 17.12 -1.56
N ASN A 100 -4.74 17.26 -1.20
CA ASN A 100 -3.91 16.25 -0.54
C ASN A 100 -3.77 14.95 -1.35
N VAL A 101 -3.98 15.01 -2.67
CA VAL A 101 -3.68 13.93 -3.63
C VAL A 101 -2.58 14.44 -4.55
N LEU A 102 -1.51 13.67 -4.69
CA LEU A 102 -0.35 14.04 -5.50
C LEU A 102 -0.75 14.27 -6.96
N ILE A 103 -0.28 15.37 -7.51
CA ILE A 103 -0.59 15.75 -8.91
C ILE A 103 -0.12 14.64 -9.86
N GLY A 104 -0.97 14.31 -10.82
CA GLY A 104 -0.73 13.29 -11.84
C GLY A 104 -1.01 11.86 -11.37
N THR A 105 -1.46 11.63 -10.13
CA THR A 105 -1.80 10.30 -9.64
C THR A 105 -3.30 10.05 -9.62
N ASP A 106 -3.68 8.78 -9.66
CA ASP A 106 -5.06 8.34 -9.59
C ASP A 106 -5.54 8.11 -8.15
N GLN A 107 -6.85 8.14 -7.98
CA GLN A 107 -7.54 7.77 -6.77
C GLN A 107 -8.62 6.72 -7.06
N ILE A 108 -8.72 5.69 -6.23
CA ILE A 108 -9.73 4.64 -6.33
C ILE A 108 -10.47 4.48 -5.01
N SER A 109 -11.78 4.30 -5.09
CA SER A 109 -12.62 3.93 -3.94
C SER A 109 -13.21 2.55 -4.15
N ILE A 110 -13.21 1.74 -3.10
CA ILE A 110 -13.60 0.34 -3.10
C ILE A 110 -14.59 0.10 -1.97
N VAL A 111 -15.75 -0.49 -2.29
CA VAL A 111 -16.73 -0.93 -1.29
C VAL A 111 -16.59 -2.42 -1.07
N THR A 112 -16.39 -2.83 0.18
CA THR A 112 -16.24 -4.25 0.54
C THR A 112 -16.62 -4.52 1.99
N GLY A 113 -17.05 -5.75 2.27
CA GLY A 113 -17.26 -6.27 3.62
C GLY A 113 -15.94 -6.68 4.26
N TYR A 114 -15.73 -6.24 5.51
CA TYR A 114 -14.54 -6.53 6.30
C TYR A 114 -14.80 -7.59 7.35
N GLN A 115 -13.86 -8.50 7.51
CA GLN A 115 -13.86 -9.54 8.54
C GLN A 115 -13.73 -9.03 10.00
N GLN A 116 -13.64 -7.73 10.23
CA GLN A 116 -13.72 -7.13 11.56
C GLN A 116 -15.18 -7.05 12.00
N GLY A 117 -15.84 -8.17 12.03
CA GLY A 117 -17.20 -8.28 12.47
C GLY A 117 -17.27 -9.01 13.81
N SER A 118 -18.48 -9.22 14.23
CA SER A 118 -18.87 -10.08 15.33
C SER A 118 -19.59 -11.30 14.76
N THR A 119 -20.07 -12.16 15.61
CA THR A 119 -20.99 -13.23 15.26
C THR A 119 -22.32 -13.02 15.97
N LEU A 120 -23.40 -13.60 15.45
CA LEU A 120 -24.69 -13.61 16.13
C LEU A 120 -24.60 -14.41 17.42
N GLN A 121 -25.03 -13.82 18.54
CA GLN A 121 -25.08 -14.50 19.83
C GLN A 121 -26.19 -15.57 19.88
N SER A 122 -27.32 -15.29 19.24
CA SER A 122 -28.46 -16.16 19.12
C SER A 122 -28.99 -16.20 17.70
N ALA A 123 -29.77 -17.23 17.36
CA ALA A 123 -30.43 -17.27 16.07
C ALA A 123 -31.35 -16.04 15.90
N ALA A 124 -31.34 -15.44 14.73
CA ALA A 124 -32.17 -14.30 14.37
C ALA A 124 -33.28 -14.74 13.41
N SER A 125 -34.52 -14.41 13.75
CA SER A 125 -35.70 -14.85 13.03
C SER A 125 -35.97 -14.04 11.77
N PHE A 126 -36.65 -14.63 10.79
CA PHE A 126 -37.22 -13.90 9.66
C PHE A 126 -38.08 -12.72 10.15
N ASP A 127 -38.03 -11.60 9.44
CA ASP A 127 -38.74 -10.35 9.70
C ASP A 127 -38.36 -9.64 11.01
N SER A 128 -37.33 -10.11 11.72
CA SER A 128 -36.78 -9.40 12.87
C SER A 128 -36.07 -8.11 12.42
N THR A 129 -36.26 -7.05 13.21
CA THR A 129 -35.53 -5.78 13.04
C THR A 129 -34.33 -5.66 13.97
N THR A 130 -34.06 -6.69 14.77
CA THR A 130 -32.95 -6.67 15.73
C THR A 130 -32.11 -7.92 15.64
N ILE A 131 -30.80 -7.76 15.86
CA ILE A 131 -29.83 -8.83 16.00
C ILE A 131 -28.97 -8.60 17.24
N THR A 132 -28.58 -9.67 17.91
CA THR A 132 -27.71 -9.62 19.09
C THR A 132 -26.33 -10.17 18.71
N LEU A 133 -25.29 -9.39 18.97
CA LEU A 133 -23.90 -9.76 18.69
C LEU A 133 -23.21 -10.41 19.88
N VAL A 134 -22.24 -11.28 19.60
CA VAL A 134 -21.28 -11.73 20.62
C VAL A 134 -20.30 -10.59 20.89
N GLY A 135 -20.30 -10.08 22.14
CA GLY A 135 -19.44 -8.98 22.54
C GLY A 135 -20.05 -7.61 22.22
N ASN A 136 -19.22 -6.62 21.96
CA ASN A 136 -19.64 -5.24 21.84
C ASN A 136 -19.92 -4.84 20.38
N ALA A 137 -20.98 -4.07 20.17
CA ALA A 137 -21.35 -3.50 18.87
C ALA A 137 -20.53 -2.26 18.46
N ASN A 138 -19.47 -1.90 19.18
CA ASN A 138 -18.64 -0.70 18.96
C ASN A 138 -18.01 -0.59 17.55
N LEU A 139 -18.03 -1.67 16.78
CA LEU A 139 -17.59 -1.66 15.37
C LEU A 139 -18.57 -0.91 14.48
N PHE A 140 -19.82 -0.77 14.89
CA PHE A 140 -20.91 -0.15 14.14
C PHE A 140 -21.28 1.21 14.73
N ASN A 141 -21.84 2.06 13.89
CA ASN A 141 -22.56 3.26 14.28
C ASN A 141 -23.70 3.52 13.27
N THR A 142 -24.57 4.46 13.55
CA THR A 142 -25.72 4.75 12.70
C THR A 142 -25.43 5.74 11.56
N THR A 143 -24.17 6.17 11.40
CA THR A 143 -23.78 7.19 10.41
C THR A 143 -22.77 6.69 9.41
N THR A 144 -21.53 6.44 9.83
CA THR A 144 -20.38 6.18 8.94
C THR A 144 -19.98 4.71 8.88
N LYS A 145 -20.40 3.90 9.87
CA LYS A 145 -20.17 2.44 9.96
C LYS A 145 -21.53 1.74 10.06
N SER A 146 -22.46 2.13 9.19
CA SER A 146 -23.86 1.78 9.31
C SER A 146 -24.30 0.61 8.42
N PHE A 147 -23.41 0.01 7.63
CA PHE A 147 -23.78 -1.11 6.78
C PHE A 147 -23.12 -2.41 7.27
N LEU A 148 -23.92 -3.44 7.34
CA LEU A 148 -23.47 -4.80 7.69
C LEU A 148 -23.94 -5.83 6.67
N TYR A 149 -23.19 -6.93 6.61
CA TYR A 149 -23.50 -8.13 5.87
C TYR A 149 -23.52 -9.31 6.85
N ILE A 150 -24.53 -10.16 6.76
CA ILE A 150 -24.60 -11.39 7.57
C ILE A 150 -24.28 -12.58 6.67
N ASP A 151 -23.16 -13.24 6.96
CA ASP A 151 -22.74 -14.46 6.28
C ASP A 151 -23.32 -15.70 7.00
N GLY A 152 -23.69 -16.70 6.25
CA GLY A 152 -24.14 -17.95 6.84
C GLY A 152 -25.20 -18.72 6.07
N VAL A 153 -25.72 -18.18 4.97
CA VAL A 153 -26.78 -18.84 4.19
C VAL A 153 -26.52 -18.82 2.67
N GLY A 154 -25.29 -18.44 2.25
CA GLY A 154 -24.87 -18.49 0.86
C GLY A 154 -25.45 -17.42 -0.06
N LEU A 155 -26.17 -16.45 0.47
CA LEU A 155 -26.71 -15.31 -0.26
C LEU A 155 -26.27 -13.99 0.38
N ILE A 156 -26.13 -12.94 -0.42
CA ILE A 156 -25.72 -11.62 0.01
C ILE A 156 -26.91 -10.92 0.66
N ASP A 157 -26.92 -10.83 1.99
CA ASP A 157 -27.91 -10.11 2.76
C ASP A 157 -27.28 -8.93 3.52
N ASN A 158 -27.56 -7.75 3.03
CA ASN A 158 -27.09 -6.47 3.57
C ASN A 158 -28.18 -5.77 4.31
N TYR A 159 -27.78 -5.14 5.42
CA TYR A 159 -28.67 -4.38 6.29
C TYR A 159 -28.00 -3.10 6.73
N GLN A 160 -28.79 -2.06 6.92
CA GLN A 160 -28.33 -0.80 7.52
C GLN A 160 -28.62 -0.83 9.02
N VAL A 161 -27.63 -0.46 9.82
CA VAL A 161 -27.76 -0.26 11.26
C VAL A 161 -28.45 1.07 11.52
N THR A 162 -29.64 1.04 12.11
CA THR A 162 -30.43 2.23 12.43
C THR A 162 -30.47 2.55 13.93
N GLY A 163 -30.03 1.61 14.78
CA GLY A 163 -29.93 1.78 16.23
C GLY A 163 -28.97 0.81 16.86
N ILE A 164 -28.40 1.19 18.00
CA ILE A 164 -27.46 0.39 18.78
C ILE A 164 -27.80 0.52 20.26
N ALA A 165 -27.99 -0.62 20.92
CA ALA A 165 -28.24 -0.72 22.37
C ALA A 165 -27.39 -1.84 22.97
N GLY A 166 -26.23 -1.51 23.54
CA GLY A 166 -25.27 -2.50 24.04
C GLY A 166 -24.72 -3.38 22.93
N ASN A 167 -25.05 -4.66 22.93
CA ASN A 167 -24.70 -5.62 21.89
C ASN A 167 -25.82 -5.91 20.90
N VAL A 168 -26.94 -5.18 20.99
CA VAL A 168 -28.10 -5.32 20.09
C VAL A 168 -28.03 -4.24 19.03
N LEU A 169 -28.08 -4.64 17.75
CA LEU A 169 -28.22 -3.77 16.61
C LEU A 169 -29.68 -3.79 16.13
N THR A 170 -30.24 -2.60 15.87
CA THR A 170 -31.47 -2.44 15.09
C THR A 170 -31.10 -2.30 13.63
N VAL A 171 -31.72 -3.06 12.75
CA VAL A 171 -31.40 -3.14 11.32
C VAL A 171 -32.59 -2.84 10.43
N SER A 172 -32.31 -2.31 9.25
CA SER A 172 -33.28 -2.02 8.19
C SER A 172 -32.71 -2.45 6.82
N PRO A 173 -33.51 -3.08 5.97
CA PRO A 173 -34.86 -3.58 6.19
C PRO A 173 -34.89 -4.70 7.25
N PRO A 174 -36.06 -5.19 7.66
CA PRO A 174 -36.17 -6.40 8.49
C PRO A 174 -35.44 -7.59 7.86
N LEU A 175 -35.00 -8.53 8.69
CA LEU A 175 -34.24 -9.70 8.24
C LEU A 175 -35.03 -10.51 7.21
N ARG A 176 -34.41 -10.73 6.08
CA ARG A 176 -35.03 -11.43 4.92
C ARG A 176 -35.08 -12.95 5.09
N ARG A 177 -34.44 -13.48 6.14
CA ARG A 177 -34.38 -14.93 6.45
C ARG A 177 -33.99 -15.18 7.89
N VAL A 178 -34.00 -16.46 8.27
CA VAL A 178 -33.48 -16.93 9.56
C VAL A 178 -31.95 -17.05 9.46
N TYR A 179 -31.23 -16.53 10.44
CA TYR A 179 -29.78 -16.69 10.58
C TYR A 179 -29.45 -17.52 11.81
N PRO A 180 -28.59 -18.54 11.74
CA PRO A 180 -28.20 -19.32 12.88
C PRO A 180 -27.35 -18.53 13.89
N ALA A 181 -27.35 -18.95 15.15
CA ALA A 181 -26.36 -18.47 16.11
C ALA A 181 -24.94 -18.76 15.58
N GLY A 182 -23.99 -17.83 15.80
CA GLY A 182 -22.62 -17.93 15.29
C GLY A 182 -22.45 -17.46 13.84
N ALA A 183 -23.52 -17.09 13.13
CA ALA A 183 -23.38 -16.47 11.78
C ALA A 183 -22.51 -15.22 11.86
N SER A 184 -21.57 -15.08 10.93
CA SER A 184 -20.64 -13.94 10.89
C SER A 184 -21.36 -12.65 10.48
N VAL A 185 -21.12 -11.58 11.20
CA VAL A 185 -21.63 -10.24 10.91
C VAL A 185 -20.46 -9.37 10.56
N LEU A 186 -20.37 -8.94 9.31
CA LEU A 186 -19.26 -8.19 8.74
C LEU A 186 -19.64 -6.72 8.57
N LEU A 187 -18.72 -5.82 8.86
CA LEU A 187 -18.88 -4.38 8.57
C LEU A 187 -18.58 -4.12 7.10
N VAL A 188 -19.48 -3.46 6.39
CA VAL A 188 -19.25 -3.01 5.01
C VAL A 188 -18.71 -1.58 5.03
N LYS A 189 -17.61 -1.34 4.33
CA LYS A 189 -16.93 -0.04 4.26
C LYS A 189 -16.66 0.36 2.82
N ALA A 190 -16.64 1.67 2.60
CA ALA A 190 -16.01 2.27 1.43
C ALA A 190 -14.59 2.71 1.81
N ILE A 191 -13.59 2.32 1.05
CA ILE A 191 -12.18 2.63 1.29
C ILE A 191 -11.62 3.32 0.07
N THR A 192 -10.99 4.46 0.28
CA THR A 192 -10.32 5.23 -0.75
C THR A 192 -8.80 5.10 -0.62
N TYR A 193 -8.14 4.81 -1.72
CA TYR A 193 -6.69 4.80 -1.85
C TYR A 193 -6.24 5.93 -2.77
N SER A 194 -5.23 6.66 -2.34
CA SER A 194 -4.56 7.72 -3.11
C SER A 194 -3.10 7.84 -2.69
N VAL A 195 -2.31 8.60 -3.44
CA VAL A 195 -0.99 9.03 -3.02
C VAL A 195 -1.09 10.49 -2.59
N ASN A 196 -0.57 10.83 -1.41
CA ASN A 196 -0.57 12.22 -0.94
C ASN A 196 0.66 13.00 -1.40
N ASP A 197 0.65 14.31 -1.18
CA ASP A 197 1.75 15.22 -1.58
C ASP A 197 3.12 14.87 -0.94
N ALA A 198 3.11 14.14 0.19
CA ALA A 198 4.33 13.61 0.81
C ALA A 198 4.76 12.24 0.24
N MET A 199 4.14 11.79 -0.86
CA MET A 199 4.42 10.51 -1.55
C MET A 199 4.18 9.27 -0.67
N PHE A 200 3.17 9.32 0.18
CA PHE A 200 2.66 8.14 0.86
C PHE A 200 1.44 7.60 0.12
N LEU A 201 1.40 6.29 -0.13
CA LEU A 201 0.14 5.63 -0.36
C LEU A 201 -0.69 5.79 0.91
N THR A 202 -1.89 6.34 0.78
CA THR A 202 -2.83 6.58 1.88
C THR A 202 -4.07 5.72 1.74
N ARG A 203 -4.73 5.48 2.86
CA ARG A 203 -5.99 4.75 2.97
C ARG A 203 -6.97 5.54 3.82
N ASP A 204 -8.10 5.90 3.25
CA ASP A 204 -9.21 6.52 3.95
C ASP A 204 -10.39 5.53 4.04
N GLU A 205 -10.88 5.29 5.25
CA GLU A 205 -12.07 4.44 5.47
C GLU A 205 -13.39 5.19 5.24
N ASN A 206 -13.33 6.45 4.85
CA ASN A 206 -14.49 7.35 4.66
C ASN A 206 -15.43 7.38 5.88
N THR A 207 -14.86 7.27 7.07
CA THR A 207 -15.60 7.30 8.36
C THR A 207 -15.33 8.56 9.16
N GLY A 208 -14.78 9.61 8.53
CA GLY A 208 -14.45 10.89 9.15
C GLY A 208 -13.07 10.96 9.82
N GLY A 209 -12.30 9.87 9.82
CA GLY A 209 -10.94 9.84 10.37
C GLY A 209 -9.85 10.37 9.42
N GLY A 210 -10.22 10.63 8.16
CA GLY A 210 -9.30 11.08 7.12
C GLY A 210 -8.32 10.00 6.65
N ALA A 211 -7.57 10.33 5.61
CA ALA A 211 -6.61 9.42 4.98
C ALA A 211 -5.39 9.16 5.87
N GLN A 212 -5.10 7.89 6.12
CA GLN A 212 -3.96 7.44 6.93
C GLN A 212 -2.81 6.97 6.02
N PRO A 213 -1.56 7.38 6.30
CA PRO A 213 -0.40 6.94 5.52
C PRO A 213 -0.10 5.46 5.75
N LEU A 214 0.13 4.70 4.66
CA LEU A 214 0.44 3.28 4.70
C LEU A 214 1.87 2.97 4.25
N VAL A 215 2.26 3.44 3.06
CA VAL A 215 3.51 3.07 2.42
C VAL A 215 4.20 4.32 1.88
N PRO A 216 5.44 4.61 2.29
CA PRO A 216 6.19 5.77 1.83
C PRO A 216 6.82 5.57 0.45
N ASN A 217 7.26 6.68 -0.13
CA ASN A 217 8.05 6.73 -1.37
C ASN A 217 7.31 6.15 -2.59
N ILE A 218 6.00 6.29 -2.65
CA ILE A 218 5.19 6.02 -3.83
C ILE A 218 5.07 7.31 -4.63
N GLU A 219 5.72 7.35 -5.78
CA GLU A 219 5.81 8.54 -6.63
C GLU A 219 4.64 8.64 -7.61
N ASP A 220 4.07 7.50 -8.01
CA ASP A 220 2.94 7.46 -8.93
C ASP A 220 2.07 6.23 -8.70
N LEU A 221 0.78 6.40 -8.87
CA LEU A 221 -0.24 5.37 -8.78
C LEU A 221 -1.22 5.57 -9.93
N GLN A 222 -1.38 4.55 -10.78
CA GLN A 222 -2.25 4.60 -11.94
C GLN A 222 -3.11 3.36 -12.02
N PHE A 223 -4.35 3.53 -12.49
CA PHE A 223 -5.29 2.45 -12.70
C PHE A 223 -5.82 2.46 -14.13
N ALA A 224 -5.97 1.26 -14.70
CA ALA A 224 -6.79 1.04 -15.88
C ALA A 224 -7.81 -0.06 -15.57
N TYR A 225 -9.01 0.10 -16.10
CA TYR A 225 -10.17 -0.74 -15.78
C TYR A 225 -10.59 -1.53 -17.00
N GLN A 226 -10.64 -2.85 -16.88
CA GLN A 226 -11.21 -3.72 -17.89
C GLN A 226 -12.72 -3.80 -17.71
N LEU A 227 -13.46 -3.53 -18.78
CA LEU A 227 -14.91 -3.55 -18.78
C LEU A 227 -15.46 -4.93 -19.17
N ASN A 228 -16.76 -5.11 -19.04
CA ASN A 228 -17.46 -6.36 -19.36
C ASN A 228 -17.39 -6.74 -20.86
N ASP A 229 -17.11 -5.78 -21.75
CA ASP A 229 -16.87 -6.00 -23.18
C ASP A 229 -15.42 -6.36 -23.53
N GLY A 230 -14.54 -6.44 -22.50
CA GLY A 230 -13.11 -6.70 -22.63
C GLY A 230 -12.26 -5.47 -22.93
N SER A 231 -12.83 -4.31 -23.19
CA SER A 231 -12.10 -3.07 -23.44
C SER A 231 -11.44 -2.53 -22.16
N TRP A 232 -10.40 -1.70 -22.31
CA TRP A 232 -9.73 -1.03 -21.22
C TRP A 232 -10.01 0.47 -21.25
N SER A 233 -10.23 1.06 -20.07
CA SER A 233 -10.45 2.50 -19.91
C SER A 233 -9.79 2.97 -18.62
N ASN A 234 -9.20 4.17 -18.61
CA ASN A 234 -8.65 4.79 -17.40
C ASN A 234 -9.76 5.53 -16.63
N ALA A 235 -10.79 6.00 -17.34
CA ALA A 235 -11.95 6.70 -16.76
C ALA A 235 -13.26 6.08 -17.28
N PRO A 236 -13.67 4.91 -16.78
CA PRO A 236 -14.89 4.23 -17.24
C PRO A 236 -16.15 5.05 -16.92
N ALA A 237 -16.98 5.32 -17.92
CA ALA A 237 -18.23 6.07 -17.75
C ALA A 237 -19.26 5.33 -16.87
N VAL A 238 -19.23 4.00 -16.86
CA VAL A 238 -20.12 3.15 -16.06
C VAL A 238 -19.28 2.21 -15.19
N PRO A 239 -18.98 2.58 -13.93
CA PRO A 239 -18.13 1.79 -13.03
C PRO A 239 -18.68 0.38 -12.75
N GLY A 240 -19.99 0.15 -12.83
CA GLY A 240 -20.60 -1.18 -12.67
C GLY A 240 -20.17 -2.21 -13.73
N ASN A 241 -19.59 -1.75 -14.86
CA ASN A 241 -19.08 -2.62 -15.91
C ASN A 241 -17.63 -3.09 -15.68
N ILE A 242 -16.95 -2.61 -14.64
CA ILE A 242 -15.57 -3.02 -14.33
C ILE A 242 -15.54 -4.49 -13.94
N ARG A 243 -14.59 -5.25 -14.54
CA ARG A 243 -14.38 -6.69 -14.26
C ARG A 243 -12.98 -6.98 -13.76
N ALA A 244 -11.99 -6.17 -14.15
CA ALA A 244 -10.63 -6.26 -13.65
C ALA A 244 -10.02 -4.86 -13.56
N VAL A 245 -9.00 -4.73 -12.72
CA VAL A 245 -8.23 -3.49 -12.56
C VAL A 245 -6.76 -3.79 -12.76
N ARG A 246 -6.12 -3.07 -13.68
CA ARG A 246 -4.67 -3.01 -13.79
C ARG A 246 -4.17 -1.93 -12.86
N ILE A 247 -3.28 -2.31 -11.98
CA ILE A 247 -2.68 -1.46 -10.95
C ILE A 247 -1.24 -1.22 -11.35
N ASN A 248 -0.82 0.03 -11.41
CA ASN A 248 0.55 0.42 -11.64
C ASN A 248 1.04 1.26 -10.46
N VAL A 249 2.03 0.76 -9.75
CA VAL A 249 2.67 1.42 -8.61
C VAL A 249 4.10 1.75 -8.98
N LEU A 250 4.44 3.02 -9.01
CA LEU A 250 5.81 3.52 -9.18
C LEU A 250 6.35 3.96 -7.83
N ALA A 251 7.31 3.21 -7.31
CA ALA A 251 8.06 3.60 -6.13
C ALA A 251 9.42 4.18 -6.51
N ARG A 252 9.96 5.05 -5.65
CA ARG A 252 11.30 5.63 -5.81
C ARG A 252 12.13 5.47 -4.54
N THR A 253 13.44 5.69 -4.65
CA THR A 253 14.33 5.78 -3.47
C THR A 253 13.97 7.00 -2.62
N SER A 254 14.23 6.94 -1.33
CA SER A 254 13.94 8.04 -0.40
C SER A 254 14.83 9.26 -0.61
N ARG A 255 16.04 9.04 -1.15
CA ARG A 255 17.02 10.08 -1.45
C ARG A 255 17.56 9.94 -2.86
N GLN A 256 18.02 11.06 -3.41
CA GLN A 256 18.76 11.07 -4.67
C GLN A 256 20.13 10.43 -4.48
N ASP A 257 20.56 9.70 -5.50
CA ASP A 257 21.93 9.22 -5.64
C ASP A 257 22.74 10.25 -6.46
N PRO A 258 23.74 10.93 -5.86
CA PRO A 258 24.53 11.92 -6.57
C PRO A 258 25.25 11.35 -7.80
N GLN A 259 25.63 10.07 -7.77
CA GLN A 259 26.25 9.40 -8.92
C GLN A 259 25.24 9.03 -10.02
N TRP A 260 23.95 9.07 -9.70
CA TRP A 260 22.82 8.87 -10.61
C TRP A 260 22.18 10.19 -11.07
N ALA A 261 22.68 11.33 -10.62
CA ALA A 261 22.15 12.63 -10.94
C ALA A 261 22.10 12.85 -12.47
N GLY A 262 20.94 13.28 -12.97
CA GLY A 262 20.70 13.46 -14.40
C GLY A 262 20.52 12.18 -15.22
N LEU A 263 20.50 11.00 -14.59
CA LEU A 263 20.23 9.70 -15.23
C LEU A 263 18.80 9.21 -14.93
N GLY A 264 18.26 9.51 -13.74
CA GLY A 264 16.90 9.15 -13.35
C GLY A 264 15.87 10.00 -14.09
N ILE A 265 14.82 9.38 -14.59
CA ILE A 265 13.65 10.06 -15.14
C ILE A 265 12.40 9.27 -14.68
N ARG A 266 11.32 9.98 -14.32
CA ARG A 266 10.05 9.31 -14.08
C ARG A 266 9.50 8.81 -15.42
N PRO A 267 9.32 7.48 -15.59
CA PRO A 267 8.78 6.92 -16.82
C PRO A 267 7.30 7.32 -17.01
N ALA A 268 6.79 7.18 -18.22
CA ALA A 268 5.36 7.18 -18.46
C ALA A 268 4.72 5.97 -17.75
N ASN A 269 3.50 6.16 -17.26
CA ASN A 269 2.76 5.14 -16.53
C ASN A 269 1.27 5.27 -16.88
N GLU A 270 0.71 4.31 -17.59
CA GLU A 270 -0.62 4.38 -18.20
C GLU A 270 -0.81 5.68 -19.01
N ASN A 271 -1.78 6.51 -18.63
CA ASN A 271 -2.03 7.82 -19.25
C ASN A 271 -1.27 8.98 -18.59
N HIS A 272 -0.44 8.72 -17.56
CA HIS A 272 0.45 9.73 -16.98
C HIS A 272 1.76 9.81 -17.77
N ALA A 273 1.96 10.91 -18.50
CA ALA A 273 3.12 11.11 -19.34
C ALA A 273 4.44 11.06 -18.55
N ALA A 274 5.54 10.66 -19.21
CA ALA A 274 6.87 10.69 -18.62
C ALA A 274 7.25 12.12 -18.18
N ALA A 275 8.05 12.22 -17.12
CA ALA A 275 8.64 13.51 -16.75
C ALA A 275 9.63 13.98 -17.83
N THR A 276 9.80 15.29 -17.95
CA THR A 276 10.76 15.89 -18.86
C THR A 276 12.09 16.21 -18.18
N VAL A 277 12.08 16.31 -16.85
CA VAL A 277 13.27 16.66 -16.05
C VAL A 277 13.87 15.38 -15.48
N LYS A 278 15.18 15.24 -15.65
CA LYS A 278 15.97 14.16 -15.06
C LYS A 278 16.39 14.53 -13.64
N ASP A 279 16.46 13.53 -12.80
CA ASP A 279 16.88 13.65 -11.40
C ASP A 279 17.84 12.53 -10.98
N GLY A 280 18.08 12.37 -9.67
CA GLY A 280 18.93 11.32 -9.12
C GLY A 280 18.18 10.20 -8.43
N TYR A 281 16.86 10.09 -8.58
CA TYR A 281 16.09 9.03 -7.95
C TYR A 281 16.12 7.73 -8.78
N ARG A 282 16.29 6.60 -8.09
CA ARG A 282 16.07 5.27 -8.68
C ARG A 282 14.61 4.89 -8.49
N ARG A 283 14.03 4.22 -9.49
CA ARG A 283 12.59 3.92 -9.55
C ARG A 283 12.32 2.47 -9.87
N ARG A 284 11.19 1.99 -9.37
CA ARG A 284 10.65 0.67 -9.70
C ARG A 284 9.17 0.76 -9.97
N LEU A 285 8.77 0.43 -11.20
CA LEU A 285 7.39 0.24 -11.58
C LEU A 285 7.01 -1.22 -11.35
N LEU A 286 5.89 -1.45 -10.66
CA LEU A 286 5.21 -2.74 -10.56
C LEU A 286 3.83 -2.61 -11.19
N THR A 287 3.48 -3.59 -12.00
CA THR A 287 2.16 -3.71 -12.65
C THR A 287 1.53 -5.03 -12.28
N SER A 288 0.23 -5.03 -11.98
CA SER A 288 -0.56 -6.23 -11.73
C SER A 288 -1.98 -6.04 -12.24
N VAL A 289 -2.57 -7.10 -12.77
CA VAL A 289 -4.00 -7.12 -13.13
C VAL A 289 -4.74 -7.98 -12.12
N VAL A 290 -5.79 -7.42 -11.55
CA VAL A 290 -6.60 -8.06 -10.51
C VAL A 290 -8.04 -8.15 -10.97
N ALA A 291 -8.56 -9.37 -11.12
CA ALA A 291 -9.97 -9.60 -11.39
C ALA A 291 -10.81 -9.33 -10.13
N VAL A 292 -11.96 -8.69 -10.32
CA VAL A 292 -12.93 -8.41 -9.26
C VAL A 292 -13.88 -9.60 -9.16
N ARG A 293 -13.85 -10.32 -8.04
CA ARG A 293 -14.56 -11.59 -7.90
C ARG A 293 -16.07 -11.46 -7.69
N ASN A 294 -16.51 -10.35 -7.10
CA ASN A 294 -17.89 -10.21 -6.62
C ASN A 294 -18.77 -9.30 -7.49
N LEU A 295 -18.32 -8.93 -8.67
CA LEU A 295 -19.10 -8.15 -9.65
C LEU A 295 -19.71 -9.04 -10.75
N GLY A 296 -20.44 -10.06 -10.33
CA GLY A 296 -21.26 -10.89 -11.21
C GLY A 296 -20.46 -11.65 -12.27
N LEU A 297 -20.18 -12.88 -12.00
CA LEU A 297 -19.99 -13.94 -12.99
C LEU A 297 -21.37 -14.50 -13.33
#